data_b42593c820163c7473f64df80e02b9cc
#
_entry.id   b42593c820163c7473f64df80e02b9cc
#
_cell.length_a   1.000
_cell.length_b   1.000
_cell.length_c   1.000
_cell.angle_alpha   90.00
_cell.angle_beta   90.00
_cell.angle_gamma   90.00
#
_symmetry.space_group_name_H-M   'P 1'
#
loop_
_entity.id
_entity.type
_entity.pdbx_description
1 polymer ?
#
loop_
_entity_poly.entity_id
_entity_poly.type
_entity_poly.pdbx_seq_one_letter_code
_entity_poly.pdbx_strand_id
1 'polypeptide(L)'
;MLRVRELSLSESHYVSRLCKTTRDATVRTRAMIVLHSMQGFSPPKIARMVYWSPAWVRRVVRDFNRMGTAALYPHRAGGRPPTFTQPIRQKLVDLALSRPRDHGMPLQTWSLERLKTAAIHGGIVESISEERLREILHEEAVSFQAVKTWKTPNDPKFDAKVRRLRALTHRKHNPPIVVAADEMGPLSLKPYGGRTWARSGHPDRVRATYTKTLGTRYLFGMYDYYHDQMDGFLSPSKHSRVWRRFLRFVRTHYPRGGRIYLINDNLSTHWTESARATARALNITRVPTPTNASEYNPIEAHFAELKDLGLTASDYPTWRHLAAAVHQAIKYRNRNASPKVHKVKRRLWVRH
;
A
#
# COMPACT_ATOMS: atom_id res chain seq x y z
N MET A 1 32.26 -47.71 34.33
CA MET A 1 31.11 -47.54 33.39
C MET A 1 30.80 -46.08 33.25
N LEU A 2 30.64 -45.52 32.05
CA LEU A 2 30.37 -44.10 31.85
C LEU A 2 28.90 -43.83 32.30
N ARG A 3 28.72 -42.91 33.24
CA ARG A 3 27.44 -42.48 33.80
C ARG A 3 27.42 -40.94 33.92
N VAL A 4 26.23 -40.41 34.02
CA VAL A 4 26.06 -39.00 34.39
C VAL A 4 26.49 -38.83 35.86
N ARG A 5 27.14 -37.68 36.15
CA ARG A 5 27.48 -37.31 37.52
C ARG A 5 26.22 -37.16 38.36
N GLU A 6 26.36 -37.14 39.65
CA GLU A 6 25.24 -36.82 40.56
C GLU A 6 24.69 -35.41 40.19
N LEU A 7 23.37 -35.34 40.13
CA LEU A 7 22.65 -34.09 39.86
C LEU A 7 22.15 -33.53 41.20
N SER A 8 22.17 -32.20 41.28
CA SER A 8 21.42 -31.53 42.34
C SER A 8 19.91 -31.74 42.19
N LEU A 9 19.14 -31.53 43.25
CA LEU A 9 17.68 -31.64 43.19
C LEU A 9 17.10 -30.69 42.14
N SER A 10 17.63 -29.48 42.04
CA SER A 10 17.22 -28.49 41.05
C SER A 10 17.53 -28.93 39.59
N GLU A 11 18.70 -29.50 39.35
CA GLU A 11 19.06 -30.05 38.01
C GLU A 11 18.15 -31.22 37.65
N SER A 12 17.91 -32.16 38.60
CA SER A 12 17.05 -33.29 38.37
C SER A 12 15.62 -32.90 38.03
N HIS A 13 15.05 -31.94 38.76
CA HIS A 13 13.73 -31.38 38.50
C HIS A 13 13.71 -30.66 37.13
N TYR A 14 14.74 -29.89 36.81
CA TYR A 14 14.85 -29.19 35.54
C TYR A 14 14.86 -30.17 34.35
N VAL A 15 15.74 -31.20 34.38
CA VAL A 15 15.84 -32.21 33.33
C VAL A 15 14.54 -33.00 33.16
N SER A 16 13.89 -33.38 34.26
CA SER A 16 12.62 -34.07 34.25
C SER A 16 11.49 -33.24 33.65
N ARG A 17 11.42 -31.95 34.03
CA ARG A 17 10.47 -30.99 33.43
C ARG A 17 10.72 -30.79 31.95
N LEU A 18 12.00 -30.57 31.55
CA LEU A 18 12.38 -30.36 30.18
C LEU A 18 12.01 -31.55 29.28
N CYS A 19 12.24 -32.79 29.78
CA CYS A 19 11.83 -33.99 29.06
C CYS A 19 10.32 -34.05 28.77
N LYS A 20 9.48 -33.55 29.68
CA LYS A 20 8.01 -33.55 29.54
C LYS A 20 7.48 -32.39 28.69
N THR A 21 8.10 -31.22 28.76
CA THR A 21 7.51 -29.97 28.23
C THR A 21 8.15 -29.44 26.94
N THR A 22 9.40 -29.86 26.63
CA THR A 22 10.07 -29.33 25.43
C THR A 22 9.45 -29.84 24.13
N ARG A 23 9.31 -28.94 23.15
CA ARG A 23 8.91 -29.29 21.77
C ARG A 23 10.07 -29.76 20.90
N ASP A 24 11.30 -29.43 21.29
CA ASP A 24 12.51 -29.85 20.55
C ASP A 24 12.81 -31.33 20.85
N ALA A 25 12.70 -32.17 19.81
CA ALA A 25 12.92 -33.62 19.90
C ALA A 25 14.35 -33.95 20.32
N THR A 26 15.36 -33.17 19.89
CA THR A 26 16.77 -33.39 20.22
C THR A 26 17.02 -33.09 21.69
N VAL A 27 16.49 -31.98 22.19
CA VAL A 27 16.59 -31.60 23.60
C VAL A 27 15.89 -32.63 24.48
N ARG A 28 14.70 -33.09 24.08
CA ARG A 28 13.97 -34.14 24.77
C ARG A 28 14.77 -35.43 24.87
N THR A 29 15.33 -35.90 23.75
CA THR A 29 16.10 -37.11 23.69
C THR A 29 17.36 -37.03 24.56
N ARG A 30 18.07 -35.91 24.56
CA ARG A 30 19.22 -35.68 25.45
C ARG A 30 18.81 -35.69 26.92
N ALA A 31 17.68 -35.07 27.30
CA ALA A 31 17.13 -35.11 28.64
C ALA A 31 16.77 -36.55 29.07
N MET A 32 16.17 -37.35 28.18
CA MET A 32 15.88 -38.76 28.42
C MET A 32 17.15 -39.56 28.69
N ILE A 33 18.23 -39.36 27.88
CA ILE A 33 19.52 -40.02 28.07
C ILE A 33 20.09 -39.73 29.47
N VAL A 34 20.03 -38.46 29.92
CA VAL A 34 20.51 -38.03 31.23
C VAL A 34 19.72 -38.76 32.32
N LEU A 35 18.37 -38.76 32.25
CA LEU A 35 17.49 -39.41 33.24
C LEU A 35 17.73 -40.94 33.31
N HIS A 36 17.83 -41.60 32.17
CA HIS A 36 18.13 -43.03 32.16
C HIS A 36 19.55 -43.36 32.67
N SER A 37 20.54 -42.50 32.40
CA SER A 37 21.87 -42.65 32.94
C SER A 37 21.90 -42.47 34.48
N MET A 38 21.08 -41.57 35.03
CA MET A 38 20.88 -41.43 36.49
C MET A 38 20.30 -42.70 37.10
N GLN A 39 19.35 -43.34 36.41
CA GLN A 39 18.76 -44.64 36.84
C GLN A 39 19.74 -45.81 36.73
N GLY A 40 20.97 -45.57 36.34
CA GLY A 40 22.04 -46.60 36.30
C GLY A 40 22.11 -47.41 35.00
N PHE A 41 21.30 -47.11 33.97
CA PHE A 41 21.35 -47.84 32.74
C PHE A 41 22.65 -47.60 31.98
N SER A 42 23.15 -48.65 31.34
CA SER A 42 24.37 -48.58 30.52
C SER A 42 24.13 -47.84 29.18
N PRO A 43 25.13 -47.15 28.60
CA PRO A 43 24.96 -46.50 27.34
C PRO A 43 24.41 -47.36 26.18
N PRO A 44 24.77 -48.65 26.05
CA PRO A 44 24.15 -49.55 25.05
C PRO A 44 22.65 -49.80 25.33
N LYS A 45 22.24 -49.89 26.61
CA LYS A 45 20.83 -50.06 26.98
C LYS A 45 20.03 -48.78 26.70
N ILE A 46 20.56 -47.63 27.08
CA ILE A 46 19.96 -46.32 26.79
C ILE A 46 19.81 -46.14 25.28
N ALA A 47 20.82 -46.46 24.49
CA ALA A 47 20.81 -46.35 23.05
C ALA A 47 19.64 -47.10 22.39
N ARG A 48 19.31 -48.28 22.87
CA ARG A 48 18.12 -49.03 22.41
C ARG A 48 16.82 -48.35 22.80
N MET A 49 16.76 -47.75 24.00
CA MET A 49 15.55 -47.07 24.51
C MET A 49 15.22 -45.79 23.75
N VAL A 50 16.25 -45.06 23.33
CA VAL A 50 16.06 -43.77 22.64
C VAL A 50 16.29 -43.87 21.11
N TYR A 51 16.53 -45.09 20.58
CA TYR A 51 16.77 -45.38 19.16
C TYR A 51 17.95 -44.60 18.57
N TRP A 52 19.05 -44.48 19.34
CA TRP A 52 20.29 -43.81 18.90
C TRP A 52 21.51 -44.73 19.06
N SER A 53 22.64 -44.31 18.47
CA SER A 53 23.89 -45.09 18.60
C SER A 53 24.47 -45.00 20.03
N PRO A 54 25.12 -46.09 20.54
CA PRO A 54 25.79 -46.05 21.84
C PRO A 54 26.90 -44.98 21.90
N ALA A 55 27.53 -44.67 20.78
CA ALA A 55 28.57 -43.66 20.68
C ALA A 55 27.99 -42.25 20.95
N TRP A 56 26.82 -41.95 20.37
CA TRP A 56 26.11 -40.68 20.60
C TRP A 56 25.63 -40.55 22.03
N VAL A 57 25.10 -41.60 22.62
CA VAL A 57 24.70 -41.61 24.05
C VAL A 57 25.91 -41.29 24.96
N ARG A 58 27.06 -41.92 24.70
CA ARG A 58 28.30 -41.65 25.45
C ARG A 58 28.73 -40.19 25.29
N ARG A 59 28.56 -39.61 24.10
CA ARG A 59 28.86 -38.18 23.85
C ARG A 59 27.97 -37.31 24.67
N VAL A 60 26.66 -37.51 24.65
CA VAL A 60 25.70 -36.72 25.44
C VAL A 60 26.01 -36.79 26.94
N VAL A 61 26.31 -37.98 27.48
CA VAL A 61 26.70 -38.16 28.88
C VAL A 61 27.96 -37.40 29.23
N ARG A 62 29.00 -37.47 28.38
CA ARG A 62 30.26 -36.71 28.57
C ARG A 62 30.03 -35.20 28.52
N ASP A 63 29.26 -34.75 27.53
CA ASP A 63 28.97 -33.31 27.38
C ASP A 63 28.17 -32.78 28.56
N PHE A 64 27.20 -33.57 29.05
CA PHE A 64 26.43 -33.21 30.23
C PHE A 64 27.33 -33.19 31.48
N ASN A 65 28.21 -34.15 31.68
CA ASN A 65 29.13 -34.14 32.81
C ASN A 65 30.05 -32.93 32.83
N ARG A 66 30.41 -32.40 31.64
CA ARG A 66 31.28 -31.24 31.46
C ARG A 66 30.53 -29.91 31.61
N MET A 67 29.34 -29.79 30.98
CA MET A 67 28.65 -28.51 30.79
C MET A 67 27.31 -28.43 31.56
N GLY A 68 26.90 -29.50 32.25
CA GLY A 68 25.63 -29.52 32.94
C GLY A 68 24.44 -29.41 31.98
N THR A 69 23.41 -28.74 32.45
CA THR A 69 22.14 -28.57 31.70
C THR A 69 22.28 -27.85 30.37
N ALA A 70 23.33 -27.05 30.18
CA ALA A 70 23.62 -26.39 28.91
C ALA A 70 23.88 -27.38 27.77
N ALA A 71 24.45 -28.58 28.08
CA ALA A 71 24.69 -29.63 27.10
C ALA A 71 23.41 -30.24 26.50
N LEU A 72 22.26 -30.02 27.12
CA LEU A 72 20.98 -30.50 26.59
C LEU A 72 20.58 -29.79 25.33
N TYR A 73 21.00 -28.56 25.15
CA TYR A 73 20.73 -27.79 23.95
C TYR A 73 21.79 -28.04 22.88
N PRO A 74 21.39 -28.31 21.63
CA PRO A 74 22.35 -28.50 20.56
C PRO A 74 23.10 -27.21 20.28
N HIS A 75 24.42 -27.21 20.39
CA HIS A 75 25.22 -26.15 19.79
C HIS A 75 25.08 -26.27 18.28
N ARG A 76 24.38 -25.33 17.66
CA ARG A 76 24.40 -25.18 16.21
C ARG A 76 25.82 -24.74 15.84
N ALA A 77 26.58 -25.60 15.20
CA ALA A 77 27.79 -25.18 14.55
C ALA A 77 27.41 -24.05 13.59
N GLY A 78 28.08 -22.93 13.67
CA GLY A 78 27.89 -21.84 12.73
C GLY A 78 28.04 -22.37 11.30
N GLY A 79 27.08 -22.05 10.42
CA GLY A 79 27.20 -22.37 9.00
C GLY A 79 28.35 -21.61 8.33
N ARG A 80 28.51 -21.76 7.02
CA ARG A 80 29.45 -20.96 6.23
C ARG A 80 29.24 -19.47 6.57
N PRO A 81 30.27 -18.70 6.90
CA PRO A 81 30.14 -17.27 7.13
C PRO A 81 29.43 -16.58 5.97
N PRO A 82 28.55 -15.63 6.21
CA PRO A 82 27.84 -14.92 5.15
C PRO A 82 28.84 -14.16 4.27
N THR A 83 28.76 -14.32 2.97
CA THR A 83 29.60 -13.61 1.98
C THR A 83 29.41 -12.09 2.09
N PHE A 84 28.18 -11.65 2.33
CA PHE A 84 27.84 -10.24 2.51
C PHE A 84 27.62 -9.99 4.01
N THR A 85 28.69 -9.55 4.68
CA THR A 85 28.68 -9.20 6.10
C THR A 85 27.92 -7.91 6.34
N GLN A 86 27.53 -7.63 7.58
CA GLN A 86 26.75 -6.41 7.90
C GLN A 86 27.44 -5.10 7.45
N PRO A 87 28.76 -4.93 7.57
CA PRO A 87 29.43 -3.73 7.03
C PRO A 87 29.33 -3.61 5.51
N ILE A 88 29.38 -4.73 4.76
CA ILE A 88 29.20 -4.73 3.30
C ILE A 88 27.76 -4.35 2.94
N ARG A 89 26.78 -4.94 3.63
CA ARG A 89 25.36 -4.63 3.44
C ARG A 89 25.09 -3.12 3.66
N GLN A 90 25.63 -2.54 4.73
CA GLN A 90 25.48 -1.12 4.99
C GLN A 90 26.06 -0.25 3.87
N LYS A 91 27.23 -0.58 3.35
CA LYS A 91 27.82 0.13 2.20
C LYS A 91 26.94 0.02 0.94
N LEU A 92 26.32 -1.12 0.70
CA LEU A 92 25.37 -1.29 -0.43
C LEU A 92 24.12 -0.43 -0.24
N VAL A 93 23.60 -0.34 0.98
CA VAL A 93 22.49 0.55 1.34
C VAL A 93 22.86 2.01 1.14
N ASP A 94 24.01 2.44 1.67
CA ASP A 94 24.48 3.82 1.55
C ASP A 94 24.63 4.21 0.07
N LEU A 95 25.20 3.32 -0.75
CA LEU A 95 25.29 3.52 -2.20
C LEU A 95 23.90 3.63 -2.85
N ALA A 96 22.96 2.76 -2.49
CA ALA A 96 21.61 2.76 -3.04
C ALA A 96 20.82 4.04 -2.67
N LEU A 97 21.05 4.59 -1.49
CA LEU A 97 20.41 5.81 -0.99
C LEU A 97 21.10 7.10 -1.51
N SER A 98 22.33 7.00 -2.02
CA SER A 98 23.04 8.11 -2.66
C SER A 98 22.51 8.38 -4.07
N ARG A 99 22.91 9.48 -4.67
CA ARG A 99 22.57 9.77 -6.06
C ARG A 99 23.70 9.32 -7.00
N PRO A 100 23.40 8.76 -8.19
CA PRO A 100 24.43 8.38 -9.15
C PRO A 100 25.39 9.51 -9.51
N ARG A 101 24.91 10.77 -9.54
CA ARG A 101 25.72 11.96 -9.82
C ARG A 101 26.84 12.20 -8.78
N ASP A 102 26.61 11.80 -7.54
CA ASP A 102 27.59 11.93 -6.45
C ASP A 102 28.77 10.95 -6.66
N HIS A 103 28.59 10.00 -7.57
CA HIS A 103 29.57 9.01 -8.01
C HIS A 103 30.03 9.23 -9.46
N GLY A 104 29.89 10.46 -9.98
CA GLY A 104 30.38 10.87 -11.31
C GLY A 104 29.51 10.40 -12.48
N MET A 105 28.32 9.86 -12.24
CA MET A 105 27.39 9.41 -13.28
C MET A 105 26.33 10.49 -13.58
N PRO A 106 26.07 10.85 -14.86
CA PRO A 106 25.10 11.89 -15.22
C PRO A 106 23.64 11.38 -15.15
N LEU A 107 23.27 10.71 -14.06
CA LEU A 107 21.99 10.06 -13.86
C LEU A 107 21.31 10.56 -12.57
N GLN A 108 19.99 10.50 -12.53
CA GLN A 108 19.20 10.93 -11.36
C GLN A 108 18.89 9.79 -10.38
N THR A 109 18.75 8.56 -10.90
CA THR A 109 18.31 7.40 -10.13
C THR A 109 19.12 6.16 -10.52
N TRP A 110 19.27 5.24 -9.56
CA TRP A 110 19.88 3.94 -9.79
C TRP A 110 18.90 2.99 -10.50
N SER A 111 19.37 2.23 -11.50
CA SER A 111 18.82 0.92 -11.81
C SER A 111 19.61 -0.15 -11.05
N LEU A 112 19.05 -1.33 -10.85
CA LEU A 112 19.76 -2.43 -10.16
C LEU A 112 21.07 -2.79 -10.88
N GLU A 113 21.04 -2.83 -12.21
CA GLU A 113 22.24 -3.09 -13.02
C GLU A 113 23.34 -2.04 -12.76
N ARG A 114 23.01 -0.75 -12.77
CA ARG A 114 23.97 0.33 -12.52
C ARG A 114 24.46 0.35 -11.10
N LEU A 115 23.57 0.10 -10.13
CA LEU A 115 23.92 0.00 -8.72
C LEU A 115 24.89 -1.16 -8.50
N LYS A 116 24.65 -2.31 -9.12
CA LYS A 116 25.57 -3.46 -9.11
C LYS A 116 26.94 -3.09 -9.68
N THR A 117 26.95 -2.46 -10.86
CA THR A 117 28.19 -2.01 -11.51
C THR A 117 28.96 -1.04 -10.62
N ALA A 118 28.29 -0.08 -10.01
CA ALA A 118 28.92 0.89 -9.11
C ALA A 118 29.44 0.23 -7.83
N ALA A 119 28.72 -0.75 -7.27
CA ALA A 119 29.18 -1.47 -6.09
C ALA A 119 30.45 -2.30 -6.35
N ILE A 120 30.56 -2.91 -7.55
CA ILE A 120 31.76 -3.65 -7.96
C ILE A 120 32.93 -2.70 -8.26
N HIS A 121 32.73 -1.66 -9.07
CA HIS A 121 33.76 -0.67 -9.40
C HIS A 121 34.25 0.11 -8.18
N GLY A 122 33.35 0.39 -7.22
CA GLY A 122 33.69 1.03 -5.96
C GLY A 122 34.37 0.10 -4.92
N GLY A 123 34.60 -1.18 -5.28
CA GLY A 123 35.26 -2.15 -4.40
C GLY A 123 34.46 -2.52 -3.16
N ILE A 124 33.14 -2.28 -3.15
CA ILE A 124 32.27 -2.69 -2.04
C ILE A 124 32.12 -4.21 -2.02
N VAL A 125 32.02 -4.81 -3.21
CA VAL A 125 31.92 -6.26 -3.42
C VAL A 125 32.74 -6.66 -4.64
N GLU A 126 33.29 -7.88 -4.66
CA GLU A 126 33.96 -8.42 -5.84
C GLU A 126 32.95 -8.81 -6.93
N SER A 127 31.83 -9.39 -6.52
CA SER A 127 30.74 -9.77 -7.41
C SER A 127 29.41 -9.86 -6.66
N ILE A 128 28.31 -9.54 -7.33
CA ILE A 128 26.97 -9.72 -6.82
C ILE A 128 25.98 -9.83 -8.00
N SER A 129 24.95 -10.68 -7.88
CA SER A 129 23.86 -10.68 -8.85
C SER A 129 22.86 -9.57 -8.52
N GLU A 130 22.12 -9.10 -9.53
CA GLU A 130 21.07 -8.07 -9.33
C GLU A 130 20.00 -8.56 -8.36
N GLU A 131 19.63 -9.84 -8.46
CA GLU A 131 18.62 -10.42 -7.57
C GLU A 131 19.13 -10.45 -6.12
N ARG A 132 20.40 -10.86 -5.89
CA ARG A 132 20.96 -10.84 -4.54
C ARG A 132 21.12 -9.43 -3.97
N LEU A 133 21.48 -8.47 -4.82
CA LEU A 133 21.51 -7.05 -4.43
C LEU A 133 20.12 -6.56 -4.02
N ARG A 134 19.08 -6.89 -4.81
CA ARG A 134 17.69 -6.55 -4.52
C ARG A 134 17.22 -7.16 -3.19
N GLU A 135 17.53 -8.45 -2.96
CA GLU A 135 17.22 -9.13 -1.71
C GLU A 135 17.86 -8.44 -0.50
N ILE A 136 19.19 -8.15 -0.59
CA ILE A 136 19.90 -7.45 0.50
C ILE A 136 19.26 -6.11 0.79
N LEU A 137 18.93 -5.31 -0.23
CA LEU A 137 18.28 -4.02 -0.02
C LEU A 137 16.92 -4.18 0.66
N HIS A 138 16.12 -5.19 0.26
CA HIS A 138 14.82 -5.46 0.89
C HIS A 138 14.96 -5.96 2.33
N GLU A 139 15.95 -6.82 2.63
CA GLU A 139 16.27 -7.28 3.98
C GLU A 139 16.64 -6.10 4.90
N GLU A 140 17.28 -5.06 4.34
CA GLU A 140 17.65 -3.82 5.02
C GLU A 140 16.56 -2.73 4.90
N ALA A 141 15.33 -3.11 4.57
CA ALA A 141 14.14 -2.24 4.42
C ALA A 141 14.28 -1.13 3.36
N VAL A 142 15.14 -1.29 2.37
CA VAL A 142 15.31 -0.39 1.22
C VAL A 142 14.63 -0.98 -0.01
N SER A 143 13.77 -0.21 -0.66
CA SER A 143 13.10 -0.62 -1.88
C SER A 143 12.94 0.55 -2.85
N PHE A 144 12.74 0.24 -4.13
CA PHE A 144 12.54 1.26 -5.16
C PHE A 144 11.14 1.88 -4.99
N GLN A 145 11.08 3.13 -4.53
CA GLN A 145 9.85 3.84 -4.20
C GLN A 145 9.54 4.93 -5.23
N ALA A 146 8.24 5.15 -5.48
CA ALA A 146 7.81 6.32 -6.24
C ALA A 146 8.13 7.60 -5.44
N VAL A 147 8.76 8.56 -6.09
CA VAL A 147 9.03 9.88 -5.49
C VAL A 147 7.70 10.58 -5.24
N LYS A 148 7.46 10.95 -3.99
CA LYS A 148 6.30 11.76 -3.61
C LYS A 148 6.67 13.22 -3.64
N THR A 149 5.88 14.01 -4.36
CA THR A 149 5.97 15.47 -4.32
C THR A 149 5.02 16.01 -3.26
N TRP A 150 5.42 17.05 -2.57
CA TRP A 150 4.54 17.84 -1.71
C TRP A 150 4.48 19.26 -2.24
N LYS A 151 3.38 19.95 -1.92
CA LYS A 151 3.23 21.37 -2.21
C LYS A 151 3.30 22.13 -0.89
N THR A 152 4.09 23.19 -0.85
CA THR A 152 4.01 24.13 0.25
C THR A 152 2.72 24.95 0.07
N PRO A 153 1.84 25.00 1.07
CA PRO A 153 0.62 25.81 0.97
C PRO A 153 0.97 27.29 0.83
N ASN A 154 0.51 27.89 -0.26
CA ASN A 154 0.67 29.32 -0.52
C ASN A 154 -0.66 30.12 -0.36
N ASP A 155 -1.68 29.49 0.20
CA ASP A 155 -2.96 30.13 0.47
C ASP A 155 -2.93 30.82 1.83
N PRO A 156 -3.08 32.16 1.92
CA PRO A 156 -3.07 32.89 3.19
C PRO A 156 -4.17 32.44 4.17
N LYS A 157 -5.23 31.81 3.65
CA LYS A 157 -6.36 31.29 4.43
C LYS A 157 -6.36 29.76 4.52
N PHE A 158 -5.21 29.11 4.30
CA PHE A 158 -5.08 27.65 4.24
C PHE A 158 -5.72 26.96 5.45
N ASP A 159 -5.28 27.31 6.66
CA ASP A 159 -5.77 26.66 7.89
C ASP A 159 -7.27 26.89 8.13
N ALA A 160 -7.76 28.08 7.82
CA ALA A 160 -9.17 28.39 7.97
C ALA A 160 -10.04 27.57 7.00
N LYS A 161 -9.59 27.40 5.75
CA LYS A 161 -10.26 26.57 4.75
C LYS A 161 -10.22 25.10 5.15
N VAL A 162 -9.07 24.57 5.58
CA VAL A 162 -8.92 23.17 6.03
C VAL A 162 -9.80 22.90 7.25
N ARG A 163 -9.82 23.80 8.25
CA ARG A 163 -10.72 23.67 9.41
C ARG A 163 -12.20 23.62 8.98
N ARG A 164 -12.60 24.46 8.02
CA ARG A 164 -13.96 24.47 7.49
C ARG A 164 -14.31 23.16 6.78
N LEU A 165 -13.42 22.65 5.94
CA LEU A 165 -13.60 21.37 5.27
C LEU A 165 -13.75 20.23 6.29
N ARG A 166 -12.85 20.16 7.28
CA ARG A 166 -12.92 19.17 8.36
C ARG A 166 -14.22 19.25 9.14
N ALA A 167 -14.67 20.46 9.51
CA ALA A 167 -15.93 20.67 10.22
C ALA A 167 -17.16 20.16 9.44
N LEU A 168 -17.09 20.14 8.11
CA LEU A 168 -18.15 19.62 7.26
C LEU A 168 -18.06 18.09 7.08
N THR A 169 -16.84 17.53 6.98
CA THR A 169 -16.61 16.13 6.63
C THR A 169 -16.46 15.19 7.84
N HIS A 170 -16.32 15.70 9.07
CA HIS A 170 -16.15 14.88 10.27
C HIS A 170 -17.38 14.81 11.18
N ARG A 171 -18.56 15.17 10.69
CA ARG A 171 -19.80 15.08 11.48
C ARG A 171 -20.34 13.64 11.48
N LYS A 172 -20.44 13.07 12.68
CA LYS A 172 -21.00 11.72 12.89
C LYS A 172 -22.52 11.69 13.03
N HIS A 173 -23.12 12.78 13.51
CA HIS A 173 -24.56 12.89 13.76
C HIS A 173 -25.14 14.05 12.96
N ASN A 174 -26.31 13.84 12.35
CA ASN A 174 -27.01 14.80 11.49
C ASN A 174 -26.06 15.51 10.50
N PRO A 175 -25.37 14.76 9.63
CA PRO A 175 -24.44 15.36 8.69
C PRO A 175 -25.20 16.27 7.72
N PRO A 176 -24.60 17.42 7.37
CA PRO A 176 -25.14 18.25 6.29
C PRO A 176 -24.99 17.55 4.94
N ILE A 177 -25.71 18.04 3.93
CA ILE A 177 -25.45 17.60 2.54
C ILE A 177 -24.11 18.20 2.12
N VAL A 178 -23.09 17.36 1.96
CA VAL A 178 -21.74 17.74 1.53
C VAL A 178 -21.42 17.04 0.22
N VAL A 179 -21.19 17.84 -0.81
CA VAL A 179 -20.86 17.38 -2.17
C VAL A 179 -19.49 17.91 -2.53
N ALA A 180 -18.59 17.05 -2.98
CA ALA A 180 -17.36 17.47 -3.64
C ALA A 180 -17.57 17.47 -5.15
N ALA A 181 -17.02 18.48 -5.82
CA ALA A 181 -17.21 18.70 -7.26
C ALA A 181 -15.92 19.13 -7.94
N ASP A 182 -15.69 18.60 -9.14
CA ASP A 182 -14.54 18.97 -9.97
C ASP A 182 -14.72 18.49 -11.41
N GLU A 183 -13.77 18.82 -12.31
CA GLU A 183 -13.72 18.37 -13.68
C GLU A 183 -12.54 17.41 -13.90
N MET A 184 -12.83 16.16 -14.24
CA MET A 184 -11.82 15.23 -14.73
C MET A 184 -11.59 15.45 -16.23
N GLY A 185 -10.39 15.80 -16.62
CA GLY A 185 -10.04 15.97 -18.03
C GLY A 185 -8.81 16.85 -18.28
N PRO A 186 -8.44 17.09 -19.54
CA PRO A 186 -9.19 16.76 -20.76
C PRO A 186 -9.15 15.25 -21.09
N LEU A 187 -10.31 14.68 -21.39
CA LEU A 187 -10.42 13.35 -21.95
C LEU A 187 -10.38 13.43 -23.48
N SER A 188 -9.76 12.47 -24.13
CA SER A 188 -9.65 12.39 -25.60
C SER A 188 -10.08 11.01 -26.06
N LEU A 189 -10.58 10.89 -27.28
CA LEU A 189 -10.77 9.61 -27.94
C LEU A 189 -9.43 9.09 -28.46
N LYS A 190 -8.70 8.47 -27.57
CA LYS A 190 -7.39 7.86 -27.83
C LYS A 190 -7.34 6.52 -27.10
N PRO A 191 -6.47 5.60 -27.54
CA PRO A 191 -6.19 4.42 -26.74
C PRO A 191 -5.59 4.81 -25.38
N TYR A 192 -6.13 4.25 -24.34
CA TYR A 192 -5.58 4.41 -22.99
C TYR A 192 -4.76 3.17 -22.66
N GLY A 193 -3.49 3.34 -22.41
CA GLY A 193 -2.61 2.30 -21.91
C GLY A 193 -3.00 1.89 -20.49
N GLY A 194 -2.30 0.90 -19.98
CA GLY A 194 -2.53 0.40 -18.63
C GLY A 194 -1.85 -0.93 -18.40
N ARG A 195 -2.26 -1.63 -17.35
CA ARG A 195 -1.83 -2.99 -17.05
C ARG A 195 -3.04 -3.89 -17.00
N THR A 196 -2.96 -5.04 -17.64
CA THR A 196 -3.98 -6.10 -17.61
C THR A 196 -3.32 -7.45 -17.54
N TRP A 197 -4.10 -8.48 -17.17
CA TRP A 197 -3.62 -9.85 -17.18
C TRP A 197 -3.51 -10.34 -18.62
N ALA A 198 -2.33 -10.84 -19.01
CA ALA A 198 -2.05 -11.42 -20.30
C ALA A 198 -1.11 -12.61 -20.15
N ARG A 199 -1.00 -13.46 -21.15
CA ARG A 199 -0.02 -14.55 -21.15
C ARG A 199 1.39 -13.96 -21.19
N SER A 200 2.32 -14.59 -20.47
CA SER A 200 3.73 -14.16 -20.47
C SER A 200 4.28 -14.08 -21.90
N GLY A 201 4.89 -12.95 -22.23
CA GLY A 201 5.40 -12.66 -23.58
C GLY A 201 4.32 -12.21 -24.60
N HIS A 202 3.02 -12.23 -24.26
CA HIS A 202 1.92 -11.85 -25.16
C HIS A 202 1.05 -10.76 -24.53
N PRO A 203 1.56 -9.54 -24.30
CA PRO A 203 0.77 -8.45 -23.74
C PRO A 203 -0.32 -8.01 -24.69
N ASP A 204 -1.46 -7.59 -24.15
CA ASP A 204 -2.50 -6.94 -24.93
C ASP A 204 -1.98 -5.66 -25.60
N ARG A 205 -2.40 -5.41 -26.80
CA ARG A 205 -1.97 -4.27 -27.61
C ARG A 205 -3.17 -3.41 -27.97
N VAL A 206 -3.08 -2.13 -27.66
CA VAL A 206 -4.00 -1.12 -28.17
C VAL A 206 -3.33 -0.36 -29.31
N ARG A 207 -4.11 0.17 -30.25
CA ARG A 207 -3.55 0.95 -31.39
C ARG A 207 -2.78 2.16 -30.87
N ALA A 208 -1.65 2.47 -31.45
CA ALA A 208 -0.88 3.67 -31.10
C ALA A 208 -1.38 4.93 -31.81
N THR A 209 -2.02 4.77 -32.97
CA THR A 209 -2.51 5.88 -33.81
C THR A 209 -3.93 6.27 -33.42
N TYR A 210 -4.16 7.57 -33.26
CA TYR A 210 -5.47 8.15 -33.01
C TYR A 210 -5.59 9.52 -33.67
N THR A 211 -6.83 9.93 -33.97
CA THR A 211 -7.10 11.21 -34.61
C THR A 211 -7.42 12.29 -33.58
N LYS A 212 -6.61 13.35 -33.54
CA LYS A 212 -6.81 14.47 -32.61
C LYS A 212 -8.04 15.34 -32.92
N THR A 213 -8.59 15.24 -34.13
CA THR A 213 -9.71 16.08 -34.60
C THR A 213 -11.04 15.86 -33.90
N LEU A 214 -11.16 14.77 -33.11
CA LEU A 214 -12.39 14.47 -32.39
C LEU A 214 -12.59 15.30 -31.09
N GLY A 215 -11.69 16.26 -30.85
CA GLY A 215 -11.74 17.19 -29.74
C GLY A 215 -11.53 16.52 -28.37
N THR A 216 -11.87 17.25 -27.32
CA THR A 216 -11.76 16.79 -25.93
C THR A 216 -13.09 16.94 -25.20
N ARG A 217 -13.23 16.20 -24.09
CA ARG A 217 -14.36 16.32 -23.15
C ARG A 217 -13.84 16.43 -21.73
N TYR A 218 -14.70 16.96 -20.85
CA TYR A 218 -14.47 17.05 -19.43
C TYR A 218 -15.63 16.36 -18.70
N LEU A 219 -15.34 15.48 -17.78
CA LEU A 219 -16.35 14.91 -16.89
C LEU A 219 -16.57 15.88 -15.74
N PHE A 220 -17.73 16.54 -15.71
CA PHE A 220 -18.18 17.27 -14.53
C PHE A 220 -18.72 16.24 -13.54
N GLY A 221 -17.96 16.02 -12.46
CA GLY A 221 -18.25 15.01 -11.45
C GLY A 221 -18.73 15.63 -10.15
N MET A 222 -19.67 14.96 -9.51
CA MET A 222 -20.08 15.22 -8.13
C MET A 222 -19.89 13.96 -7.29
N TYR A 223 -19.50 14.15 -6.05
CA TYR A 223 -19.35 13.10 -5.05
C TYR A 223 -20.06 13.49 -3.77
N ASP A 224 -21.10 12.72 -3.41
CA ASP A 224 -21.76 12.86 -2.12
C ASP A 224 -20.91 12.23 -1.04
N TYR A 225 -20.34 13.05 -0.18
CA TYR A 225 -19.34 12.64 0.79
C TYR A 225 -19.87 11.62 1.81
N TYR A 226 -21.10 11.77 2.27
CA TYR A 226 -21.65 10.92 3.33
C TYR A 226 -22.35 9.67 2.81
N HIS A 227 -22.97 9.75 1.62
CA HIS A 227 -23.61 8.61 0.99
C HIS A 227 -22.61 7.75 0.17
N ASP A 228 -21.40 8.26 -0.06
CA ASP A 228 -20.39 7.63 -0.89
C ASP A 228 -20.91 7.32 -2.30
N GLN A 229 -21.57 8.29 -2.92
CA GLN A 229 -22.17 8.19 -4.24
C GLN A 229 -21.56 9.21 -5.20
N MET A 230 -21.37 8.80 -6.45
CA MET A 230 -20.91 9.69 -7.51
C MET A 230 -21.95 9.82 -8.60
N ASP A 231 -21.97 10.97 -9.27
CA ASP A 231 -22.62 11.15 -10.57
C ASP A 231 -21.91 12.25 -11.37
N GLY A 232 -22.26 12.40 -12.63
CA GLY A 232 -21.66 13.41 -13.49
C GLY A 232 -22.05 13.27 -14.93
N PHE A 233 -21.61 14.24 -15.74
CA PHE A 233 -21.83 14.20 -17.19
C PHE A 233 -20.62 14.76 -17.95
N LEU A 234 -20.43 14.30 -19.19
CA LEU A 234 -19.38 14.80 -20.09
C LEU A 234 -19.82 16.09 -20.79
N SER A 235 -18.88 17.02 -20.89
CA SER A 235 -19.06 18.27 -21.64
C SER A 235 -17.85 18.57 -22.56
N PRO A 236 -18.08 19.17 -23.74
CA PRO A 236 -16.98 19.59 -24.61
C PRO A 236 -16.22 20.81 -24.09
N SER A 237 -16.73 21.50 -23.11
CA SER A 237 -16.11 22.71 -22.56
C SER A 237 -16.31 22.80 -21.04
N LYS A 238 -15.48 23.63 -20.39
CA LYS A 238 -15.55 23.93 -18.95
C LYS A 238 -15.83 25.41 -18.64
N HIS A 239 -16.61 26.06 -19.51
CA HIS A 239 -17.00 27.45 -19.31
C HIS A 239 -18.04 27.60 -18.18
N SER A 240 -18.15 28.81 -17.63
CA SER A 240 -19.10 29.15 -16.55
C SER A 240 -20.55 28.76 -16.87
N ARG A 241 -20.97 28.77 -18.14
CA ARG A 241 -22.29 28.31 -18.58
C ARG A 241 -22.51 26.82 -18.25
N VAL A 242 -21.51 25.97 -18.49
CA VAL A 242 -21.56 24.54 -18.20
C VAL A 242 -21.54 24.34 -16.68
N TRP A 243 -20.69 25.09 -15.96
CA TRP A 243 -20.67 25.06 -14.50
C TRP A 243 -22.04 25.39 -13.89
N ARG A 244 -22.73 26.40 -14.37
CA ARG A 244 -24.10 26.69 -13.93
C ARG A 244 -25.10 25.57 -14.20
N ARG A 245 -24.99 24.91 -15.38
CA ARG A 245 -25.76 23.69 -15.68
C ARG A 245 -25.44 22.58 -14.67
N PHE A 246 -24.17 22.41 -14.34
CA PHE A 246 -23.72 21.42 -13.37
C PHE A 246 -24.24 21.71 -11.94
N LEU A 247 -24.27 22.96 -11.51
CA LEU A 247 -24.91 23.31 -10.23
C LEU A 247 -26.39 22.92 -10.17
N ARG A 248 -27.12 23.09 -11.28
CA ARG A 248 -28.54 22.67 -11.36
C ARG A 248 -28.61 21.13 -11.32
N PHE A 249 -27.73 20.43 -12.05
CA PHE A 249 -27.61 18.98 -12.01
C PHE A 249 -27.33 18.47 -10.59
N VAL A 250 -26.40 19.04 -9.86
CA VAL A 250 -26.16 18.71 -8.44
C VAL A 250 -27.44 18.87 -7.63
N ARG A 251 -28.19 19.98 -7.82
CA ARG A 251 -29.41 20.24 -7.07
C ARG A 251 -30.50 19.20 -7.28
N THR A 252 -30.60 18.57 -8.48
CA THR A 252 -31.62 17.55 -8.75
C THR A 252 -31.48 16.28 -7.91
N HIS A 253 -30.30 16.00 -7.38
CA HIS A 253 -30.03 14.83 -6.55
C HIS A 253 -30.54 14.94 -5.11
N TYR A 254 -30.99 16.12 -4.69
CA TYR A 254 -31.34 16.37 -3.29
C TYR A 254 -32.75 16.98 -3.17
N PRO A 255 -33.43 16.75 -2.03
CA PRO A 255 -34.74 17.35 -1.78
C PRO A 255 -34.71 18.89 -1.83
N ARG A 256 -35.78 19.49 -2.27
CA ARG A 256 -35.96 20.97 -2.25
C ARG A 256 -35.82 21.49 -0.82
N GLY A 257 -35.18 22.65 -0.66
CA GLY A 257 -35.00 23.32 0.63
C GLY A 257 -33.76 22.96 1.43
N GLY A 258 -33.18 21.74 1.25
CA GLY A 258 -31.94 21.36 1.93
C GLY A 258 -30.75 22.21 1.44
N ARG A 259 -29.94 22.75 2.37
CA ARG A 259 -28.69 23.43 2.03
C ARG A 259 -27.63 22.44 1.62
N ILE A 260 -27.01 22.66 0.46
CA ILE A 260 -25.88 21.85 -0.04
C ILE A 260 -24.59 22.62 0.20
N TYR A 261 -23.61 22.00 0.85
CA TYR A 261 -22.24 22.49 0.93
C TYR A 261 -21.43 21.86 -0.21
N LEU A 262 -21.07 22.68 -1.21
CA LEU A 262 -20.35 22.24 -2.40
C LEU A 262 -18.86 22.56 -2.25
N ILE A 263 -18.03 21.54 -2.03
CA ILE A 263 -16.58 21.64 -2.04
C ILE A 263 -16.12 21.69 -3.50
N ASN A 264 -15.41 22.72 -3.91
CA ASN A 264 -14.87 22.86 -5.25
C ASN A 264 -13.58 23.69 -5.22
N ASP A 265 -12.80 23.61 -6.28
CA ASP A 265 -11.57 24.36 -6.47
C ASP A 265 -11.81 25.88 -6.72
N ASN A 266 -10.71 26.60 -6.92
CA ASN A 266 -10.72 28.05 -7.16
C ASN A 266 -10.67 28.42 -8.65
N LEU A 267 -11.04 27.54 -9.57
CA LEU A 267 -11.06 27.84 -11.00
C LEU A 267 -11.96 29.05 -11.28
N SER A 268 -11.47 30.07 -12.01
CA SER A 268 -12.14 31.34 -12.22
C SER A 268 -13.54 31.22 -12.82
N THR A 269 -13.75 30.26 -13.72
CA THR A 269 -15.08 29.97 -14.31
C THR A 269 -16.14 29.56 -13.29
N HIS A 270 -15.73 29.00 -12.15
CA HIS A 270 -16.61 28.65 -11.04
C HIS A 270 -17.04 29.86 -10.23
N TRP A 271 -16.25 30.95 -10.24
CA TRP A 271 -16.44 32.11 -9.36
C TRP A 271 -16.98 33.35 -10.07
N THR A 272 -17.48 33.22 -11.29
CA THR A 272 -18.18 34.30 -11.99
C THR A 272 -19.43 34.76 -11.21
N GLU A 273 -19.85 36.01 -11.36
CA GLU A 273 -21.07 36.49 -10.66
C GLU A 273 -22.31 35.67 -11.04
N SER A 274 -22.46 35.29 -12.29
CA SER A 274 -23.56 34.44 -12.73
C SER A 274 -23.53 33.03 -12.08
N ALA A 275 -22.34 32.47 -11.82
CA ALA A 275 -22.22 31.21 -11.11
C ALA A 275 -22.56 31.36 -9.60
N ARG A 276 -22.13 32.46 -8.99
CA ARG A 276 -22.51 32.82 -7.60
C ARG A 276 -24.01 32.99 -7.45
N ALA A 277 -24.63 33.74 -8.35
CA ALA A 277 -26.07 33.97 -8.35
C ALA A 277 -26.84 32.63 -8.50
N THR A 278 -26.38 31.76 -9.43
CA THR A 278 -27.00 30.44 -9.61
C THR A 278 -26.84 29.57 -8.35
N ALA A 279 -25.69 29.55 -7.70
CA ALA A 279 -25.49 28.80 -6.45
C ALA A 279 -26.42 29.30 -5.33
N ARG A 280 -26.55 30.64 -5.15
CA ARG A 280 -27.46 31.24 -4.17
C ARG A 280 -28.92 30.83 -4.43
N ALA A 281 -29.37 30.94 -5.68
CA ALA A 281 -30.76 30.59 -6.06
C ALA A 281 -31.07 29.10 -5.83
N LEU A 282 -30.05 28.23 -5.89
CA LEU A 282 -30.15 26.77 -5.67
C LEU A 282 -29.90 26.34 -4.21
N ASN A 283 -29.78 27.31 -3.27
CA ASN A 283 -29.39 27.04 -1.87
C ASN A 283 -28.10 26.19 -1.75
N ILE A 284 -27.10 26.49 -2.60
CA ILE A 284 -25.78 25.87 -2.60
C ILE A 284 -24.77 26.83 -1.97
N THR A 285 -24.22 26.46 -0.83
CA THR A 285 -23.12 27.15 -0.18
C THR A 285 -21.81 26.60 -0.69
N ARG A 286 -21.02 27.39 -1.38
CA ARG A 286 -19.75 26.97 -1.97
C ARG A 286 -18.62 27.01 -0.93
N VAL A 287 -17.81 26.00 -0.90
CA VAL A 287 -16.71 25.81 0.04
C VAL A 287 -15.43 25.60 -0.77
N PRO A 288 -14.62 26.67 -0.96
CA PRO A 288 -13.41 26.56 -1.75
C PRO A 288 -12.36 25.71 -1.05
N THR A 289 -11.67 24.86 -1.83
CA THR A 289 -10.44 24.20 -1.37
C THR A 289 -9.31 25.24 -1.22
N PRO A 290 -8.27 24.94 -0.44
CA PRO A 290 -7.07 25.78 -0.44
C PRO A 290 -6.45 25.85 -1.85
N THR A 291 -5.83 26.98 -2.17
CA THR A 291 -5.20 27.20 -3.48
C THR A 291 -4.06 26.22 -3.67
N ASN A 292 -3.94 25.63 -4.86
CA ASN A 292 -2.93 24.63 -5.22
C ASN A 292 -2.92 23.35 -4.35
N ALA A 293 -4.04 23.03 -3.72
CA ALA A 293 -4.19 21.89 -2.81
C ALA A 293 -5.42 21.04 -3.21
N SER A 294 -5.37 20.47 -4.43
CA SER A 294 -6.45 19.62 -4.98
C SER A 294 -6.66 18.36 -4.13
N GLU A 295 -5.65 17.90 -3.41
CA GLU A 295 -5.72 16.76 -2.49
C GLU A 295 -6.75 16.95 -1.35
N TYR A 296 -7.14 18.18 -1.09
CA TYR A 296 -8.25 18.50 -0.15
C TYR A 296 -9.64 18.42 -0.80
N ASN A 297 -9.73 18.15 -2.11
CA ASN A 297 -11.00 17.88 -2.76
C ASN A 297 -11.28 16.37 -2.74
N PRO A 298 -12.26 15.88 -1.97
CA PRO A 298 -12.50 14.44 -1.84
C PRO A 298 -12.79 13.70 -3.15
N ILE A 299 -13.27 14.40 -4.19
CA ILE A 299 -13.61 13.76 -5.48
C ILE A 299 -12.37 13.29 -6.26
N GLU A 300 -11.19 13.85 -6.00
CA GLU A 300 -9.98 13.53 -6.77
C GLU A 300 -9.59 12.04 -6.67
N ALA A 301 -9.71 11.46 -5.47
CA ALA A 301 -9.47 10.04 -5.28
C ALA A 301 -10.43 9.17 -6.11
N HIS A 302 -11.68 9.62 -6.24
CA HIS A 302 -12.70 8.90 -7.00
C HIS A 302 -12.54 9.07 -8.51
N PHE A 303 -11.96 10.17 -8.97
CA PHE A 303 -11.56 10.31 -10.36
C PHE A 303 -10.41 9.35 -10.75
N ALA A 304 -9.48 9.08 -9.84
CA ALA A 304 -8.45 8.06 -10.06
C ALA A 304 -9.11 6.66 -10.19
N GLU A 305 -10.02 6.32 -9.28
CA GLU A 305 -10.80 5.07 -9.35
C GLU A 305 -11.58 4.95 -10.67
N LEU A 306 -12.27 6.02 -11.11
CA LEU A 306 -13.00 6.00 -12.38
C LEU A 306 -12.10 5.83 -13.60
N LYS A 307 -10.87 6.36 -13.59
CA LYS A 307 -9.89 6.11 -14.65
C LYS A 307 -9.54 4.63 -14.73
N ASP A 308 -9.32 3.99 -13.59
CA ASP A 308 -8.99 2.57 -13.54
C ASP A 308 -10.17 1.70 -13.99
N LEU A 309 -11.39 2.02 -13.57
CA LEU A 309 -12.59 1.27 -13.91
C LEU A 309 -13.07 1.47 -15.36
N GLY A 310 -12.88 2.65 -15.92
CA GLY A 310 -13.53 3.01 -17.18
C GLY A 310 -12.61 3.42 -18.33
N LEU A 311 -11.33 3.69 -18.07
CA LEU A 311 -10.41 4.19 -19.11
C LEU A 311 -9.17 3.32 -19.29
N THR A 312 -8.64 2.73 -18.24
CA THR A 312 -7.43 1.89 -18.29
C THR A 312 -7.58 0.75 -19.30
N ALA A 313 -6.55 0.54 -20.12
CA ALA A 313 -6.49 -0.51 -21.15
C ALA A 313 -7.69 -0.49 -22.12
N SER A 314 -8.18 0.68 -22.52
CA SER A 314 -9.36 0.84 -23.35
C SER A 314 -9.09 1.64 -24.65
N ASP A 315 -9.93 1.42 -25.64
CA ASP A 315 -9.94 2.14 -26.92
C ASP A 315 -11.37 2.36 -27.40
N TYR A 316 -11.93 3.52 -27.11
CA TYR A 316 -13.32 3.83 -27.43
C TYR A 316 -13.43 4.48 -28.82
N PRO A 317 -14.27 3.91 -29.72
CA PRO A 317 -14.39 4.42 -31.09
C PRO A 317 -15.13 5.77 -31.16
N THR A 318 -16.02 6.06 -30.21
CA THR A 318 -16.81 7.30 -30.20
C THR A 318 -17.01 7.85 -28.79
N TRP A 319 -17.36 9.14 -28.70
CA TRP A 319 -17.72 9.80 -27.44
C TRP A 319 -18.91 9.12 -26.74
N ARG A 320 -19.82 8.52 -27.48
CA ARG A 320 -20.96 7.77 -26.94
C ARG A 320 -20.47 6.54 -26.17
N HIS A 321 -19.53 5.79 -26.72
CA HIS A 321 -18.97 4.59 -26.08
C HIS A 321 -18.17 4.97 -24.81
N LEU A 322 -17.34 6.00 -24.89
CA LEU A 322 -16.61 6.48 -23.73
C LEU A 322 -17.55 6.99 -22.63
N ALA A 323 -18.59 7.76 -23.00
CA ALA A 323 -19.59 8.22 -22.03
C ALA A 323 -20.34 7.07 -21.37
N ALA A 324 -20.73 6.06 -22.14
CA ALA A 324 -21.39 4.85 -21.61
C ALA A 324 -20.46 4.11 -20.63
N ALA A 325 -19.18 3.94 -20.97
CA ALA A 325 -18.22 3.27 -20.10
C ALA A 325 -18.01 4.04 -18.79
N VAL A 326 -17.82 5.37 -18.84
CA VAL A 326 -17.70 6.20 -17.64
C VAL A 326 -18.95 6.09 -16.79
N HIS A 327 -20.14 6.12 -17.40
CA HIS A 327 -21.41 5.98 -16.66
C HIS A 327 -21.57 4.59 -16.02
N GLN A 328 -21.16 3.52 -16.71
CA GLN A 328 -21.13 2.17 -16.16
C GLN A 328 -20.13 2.05 -14.99
N ALA A 329 -18.95 2.67 -15.11
CA ALA A 329 -17.96 2.71 -14.04
C ALA A 329 -18.52 3.43 -12.79
N ILE A 330 -19.21 4.57 -12.97
CA ILE A 330 -19.90 5.27 -11.88
C ILE A 330 -20.97 4.36 -11.23
N LYS A 331 -21.80 3.70 -12.04
CA LYS A 331 -22.82 2.77 -11.52
C LYS A 331 -22.21 1.61 -10.75
N TYR A 332 -21.13 1.01 -11.28
CA TYR A 332 -20.43 -0.08 -10.62
C TYR A 332 -19.85 0.37 -9.28
N ARG A 333 -19.14 1.47 -9.28
CA ARG A 333 -18.57 2.08 -8.07
C ARG A 333 -19.66 2.35 -7.02
N ASN A 334 -20.78 2.94 -7.42
CA ASN A 334 -21.89 3.29 -6.53
C ASN A 334 -22.59 2.06 -5.92
N ARG A 335 -22.60 0.91 -6.60
CA ARG A 335 -23.11 -0.36 -6.04
C ARG A 335 -22.24 -0.87 -4.89
N ASN A 336 -20.93 -0.60 -4.95
CA ASN A 336 -19.96 -1.02 -3.96
C ASN A 336 -19.66 0.10 -2.94
N ALA A 337 -20.47 1.13 -2.90
CA ALA A 337 -20.29 2.28 -2.01
C ALA A 337 -20.38 1.89 -0.52
N SER A 338 -19.53 2.51 0.29
CA SER A 338 -19.48 2.35 1.75
C SER A 338 -19.85 3.66 2.43
N PRO A 339 -21.13 3.91 2.73
CA PRO A 339 -21.57 5.15 3.39
C PRO A 339 -20.86 5.39 4.71
N LYS A 340 -20.34 6.60 4.92
CA LYS A 340 -19.55 6.97 6.12
C LYS A 340 -20.40 7.17 7.38
N VAL A 341 -21.73 7.14 7.24
CA VAL A 341 -22.67 7.29 8.37
C VAL A 341 -23.76 6.23 8.27
N HIS A 342 -23.82 5.34 9.25
CA HIS A 342 -24.72 4.18 9.29
C HIS A 342 -26.22 4.50 9.30
N LYS A 343 -26.63 5.75 9.48
CA LYS A 343 -28.06 6.15 9.59
C LYS A 343 -28.50 7.25 8.63
N VAL A 344 -27.76 7.48 7.56
CA VAL A 344 -28.30 8.41 6.54
C VAL A 344 -29.40 7.67 5.80
N LYS A 345 -30.64 8.11 5.99
CA LYS A 345 -31.81 7.53 5.30
C LYS A 345 -31.53 7.58 3.81
N ARG A 346 -31.51 6.41 3.12
CA ARG A 346 -31.33 6.25 1.66
C ARG A 346 -32.26 7.12 0.80
N ARG A 347 -33.24 7.81 1.40
CA ARG A 347 -34.23 8.65 0.74
C ARG A 347 -33.70 10.03 0.29
N LEU A 348 -32.47 10.42 0.61
CA LEU A 348 -31.93 11.72 0.17
C LEU A 348 -31.32 11.68 -1.23
N TRP A 349 -30.88 10.51 -1.68
CA TRP A 349 -30.38 10.35 -3.05
C TRP A 349 -31.52 9.98 -3.99
N VAL A 350 -31.95 10.93 -4.80
CA VAL A 350 -32.99 10.70 -5.80
C VAL A 350 -32.34 10.03 -7.01
N ARG A 351 -32.68 8.76 -7.26
CA ARG A 351 -32.28 8.08 -8.51
C ARG A 351 -33.19 8.56 -9.63
N HIS A 352 -32.63 9.13 -10.67
CA HIS A 352 -33.28 9.38 -11.94
C HIS A 352 -33.00 8.21 -12.90
#